data_fb49e9749f93b05f10a390871956bf3e
#
_entry.id   fb49e9749f93b05f10a390871956bf3e
#
_cell.length_a   1.000
_cell.length_b   1.000
_cell.length_c   1.000
_cell.angle_alpha   90.00
_cell.angle_beta   90.00
_cell.angle_gamma   90.00
#
_symmetry.space_group_name_H-M   'P 1'
#
loop_
_entity.id
_entity.type
_entity.pdbx_description
1 polymer ?
#
loop_
_entity_poly.entity_id
_entity_poly.type
_entity_poly.pdbx_seq_one_letter_code
_entity_poly.pdbx_strand_id
1 'polypeptide(L)'
;MLTCRELLHLDSFRGVSVVAGHSGLDNVISWPYPKHTKVVSPWVRGGEFILVSGYEYGVNDSELIALLDEAEMNHLSGIMVEGGINFKTLSRSVTDHADQLGVPLFFASRVVSFLDICREISNAILESSLYDKYASSLLKKLVSDDSLSQKEVQLLFKEADVPSDCIYQVFLFAIIPQSIHDAPDASDYGATMLGVLNALQNACNASLNAMRIKPIVYPGASSAAYMVYGRTESDFAPILELMEHTRGQFSHSVKGSNLVLASSCITENILEIGKAYQQAFYTSSLLRGGLLAGNVYSFSDLGSYQLPFYIEDKAVLFAFRDRYLKELSENEQLLATLRAYITFGGNMLRTAEALYIHRNTLSYRIERIESILKKKLSDPEVYRDVLNALMILDIYPYGSK
;
A
#
# COMPACT_ATOMS: atom_id res chain seq x y z
N MET A 1 -4.88 12.00 -9.01
CA MET A 1 -3.78 12.11 -10.01
C MET A 1 -4.40 12.18 -11.39
N LEU A 2 -3.89 13.06 -12.30
CA LEU A 2 -4.41 13.22 -13.66
C LEU A 2 -3.99 12.03 -14.54
N THR A 3 -4.93 11.39 -15.24
CA THR A 3 -4.68 10.30 -16.19
C THR A 3 -4.84 10.74 -17.63
N CYS A 4 -4.31 9.97 -18.59
CA CYS A 4 -4.51 10.23 -20.02
C CYS A 4 -6.00 10.23 -20.40
N ARG A 5 -6.83 9.42 -19.75
CA ARG A 5 -8.29 9.39 -19.96
C ARG A 5 -8.94 10.72 -19.58
N GLU A 6 -8.51 11.30 -18.47
CA GLU A 6 -9.09 12.57 -17.96
C GLU A 6 -8.72 13.79 -18.80
N LEU A 7 -7.64 13.71 -19.60
CA LEU A 7 -7.30 14.78 -20.55
C LEU A 7 -8.45 15.12 -21.52
N LEU A 8 -9.24 14.11 -21.90
CA LEU A 8 -10.37 14.32 -22.83
C LEU A 8 -11.48 15.20 -22.28
N HIS A 9 -11.47 15.45 -20.95
CA HIS A 9 -12.42 16.35 -20.29
C HIS A 9 -11.91 17.79 -20.18
N LEU A 10 -10.64 18.04 -20.49
CA LEU A 10 -10.04 19.37 -20.45
C LEU A 10 -10.48 20.20 -21.67
N ASP A 11 -10.66 21.50 -21.47
CA ASP A 11 -11.12 22.41 -22.53
C ASP A 11 -10.10 22.51 -23.68
N SER A 12 -8.81 22.49 -23.38
CA SER A 12 -7.74 22.53 -24.38
C SER A 12 -7.69 21.25 -25.27
N PHE A 13 -8.31 20.15 -24.81
CA PHE A 13 -8.41 18.90 -25.56
C PHE A 13 -9.68 18.79 -26.42
N ARG A 14 -10.50 19.82 -26.49
CA ARG A 14 -11.65 19.85 -27.43
C ARG A 14 -11.16 19.71 -28.86
N GLY A 15 -11.56 18.61 -29.53
CA GLY A 15 -11.13 18.28 -30.90
C GLY A 15 -9.81 17.53 -30.99
N VAL A 16 -9.29 17.06 -29.86
CA VAL A 16 -8.27 16.03 -29.76
C VAL A 16 -8.96 14.66 -29.61
N SER A 17 -8.49 13.66 -30.31
CA SER A 17 -9.01 12.29 -30.22
C SER A 17 -7.89 11.29 -29.90
N VAL A 18 -8.24 10.25 -29.13
CA VAL A 18 -7.37 9.09 -29.00
C VAL A 18 -7.46 8.28 -30.29
N VAL A 19 -6.32 7.98 -30.89
CA VAL A 19 -6.25 7.26 -32.18
C VAL A 19 -5.63 5.86 -32.05
N ALA A 20 -4.90 5.59 -30.96
CA ALA A 20 -4.31 4.29 -30.66
C ALA A 20 -3.88 4.22 -29.16
N GLY A 21 -3.42 3.05 -28.72
CA GLY A 21 -2.89 2.84 -27.37
C GLY A 21 -3.93 2.93 -26.26
N HIS A 22 -5.17 2.51 -26.54
CA HIS A 22 -6.30 2.63 -25.62
C HIS A 22 -6.10 1.91 -24.27
N SER A 23 -5.27 0.86 -24.24
CA SER A 23 -4.95 0.12 -23.02
C SER A 23 -4.17 0.94 -21.99
N GLY A 24 -3.43 1.97 -22.43
CA GLY A 24 -2.64 2.84 -21.56
C GLY A 24 -3.37 4.13 -21.13
N LEU A 25 -4.68 4.28 -21.40
CA LEU A 25 -5.40 5.53 -21.07
C LEU A 25 -5.46 5.84 -19.56
N ASP A 26 -5.23 4.85 -18.71
CA ASP A 26 -5.18 5.04 -17.27
C ASP A 26 -3.77 5.37 -16.75
N ASN A 27 -2.78 5.56 -17.66
CA ASN A 27 -1.45 6.04 -17.30
C ASN A 27 -1.54 7.42 -16.67
N VAL A 28 -0.85 7.57 -15.52
CA VAL A 28 -0.79 8.83 -14.76
C VAL A 28 0.19 9.79 -15.40
N ILE A 29 -0.22 11.05 -15.50
CA ILE A 29 0.60 12.12 -16.08
C ILE A 29 1.35 12.83 -14.97
N SER A 30 2.70 12.81 -15.05
CA SER A 30 3.56 13.54 -14.13
C SER A 30 3.77 15.00 -14.54
N TRP A 31 3.94 15.25 -15.85
CA TRP A 31 4.17 16.58 -16.41
C TRP A 31 3.90 16.62 -17.92
N PRO A 32 3.41 17.73 -18.50
CA PRO A 32 3.35 17.93 -19.94
C PRO A 32 4.74 18.32 -20.47
N TYR A 33 5.19 17.68 -21.56
CA TYR A 33 6.50 17.95 -22.15
C TYR A 33 6.40 18.26 -23.66
N PRO A 34 6.46 19.54 -24.07
CA PRO A 34 6.60 19.89 -25.48
C PRO A 34 7.93 19.37 -26.03
N LYS A 35 7.87 18.48 -27.02
CA LYS A 35 9.06 17.93 -27.66
C LYS A 35 9.82 19.01 -28.42
N HIS A 36 11.08 19.21 -28.10
CA HIS A 36 12.00 20.16 -28.75
C HIS A 36 13.34 19.53 -29.12
N THR A 37 13.50 18.23 -28.88
CA THR A 37 14.70 17.46 -29.22
C THR A 37 14.33 16.21 -30.01
N LYS A 38 15.27 15.69 -30.78
CA LYS A 38 15.04 14.49 -31.57
C LYS A 38 14.82 13.26 -30.70
N VAL A 39 15.61 13.13 -29.64
CA VAL A 39 15.56 12.06 -28.62
C VAL A 39 15.12 12.68 -27.30
N VAL A 40 14.11 12.09 -26.65
CA VAL A 40 13.54 12.61 -25.40
C VAL A 40 14.14 11.95 -24.14
N SER A 41 14.64 10.73 -24.25
CA SER A 41 15.16 9.92 -23.13
C SER A 41 16.08 10.66 -22.14
N PRO A 42 17.01 11.55 -22.57
CA PRO A 42 17.87 12.28 -21.61
C PRO A 42 17.13 13.31 -20.74
N TRP A 43 15.89 13.69 -21.13
CA TRP A 43 15.15 14.80 -20.56
C TRP A 43 13.90 14.39 -19.77
N VAL A 44 13.53 13.10 -19.85
CA VAL A 44 12.33 12.55 -19.21
C VAL A 44 12.72 11.64 -18.06
N ARG A 45 11.80 11.44 -17.12
CA ARG A 45 12.01 10.61 -15.91
C ARG A 45 10.91 9.58 -15.69
N GLY A 46 9.90 9.57 -16.58
CA GLY A 46 8.72 8.71 -16.52
C GLY A 46 7.46 9.47 -16.15
N GLY A 47 6.35 9.08 -16.81
CA GLY A 47 5.05 9.70 -16.62
C GLY A 47 4.83 11.02 -17.35
N GLU A 48 5.80 11.54 -18.11
CA GLU A 48 5.59 12.75 -18.92
C GLU A 48 4.63 12.47 -20.07
N PHE A 49 3.79 13.50 -20.40
CA PHE A 49 2.93 13.51 -21.55
C PHE A 49 3.55 14.36 -22.65
N ILE A 50 3.94 13.71 -23.76
CA ILE A 50 4.72 14.36 -24.81
C ILE A 50 3.81 15.08 -25.80
N LEU A 51 4.15 16.32 -26.14
CA LEU A 51 3.47 17.13 -27.16
C LEU A 51 4.36 17.28 -28.37
N VAL A 52 3.90 16.83 -29.53
CA VAL A 52 4.65 16.84 -30.80
C VAL A 52 3.96 17.79 -31.79
N SER A 53 4.67 18.79 -32.29
CA SER A 53 4.13 19.69 -33.29
C SER A 53 4.19 19.09 -34.69
N GLY A 54 3.07 19.12 -35.40
CA GLY A 54 2.97 18.71 -36.81
C GLY A 54 3.60 19.70 -37.79
N TYR A 55 4.14 20.81 -37.28
CA TYR A 55 4.86 21.84 -38.06
C TYR A 55 6.38 21.77 -37.87
N GLU A 56 6.87 20.94 -36.96
CA GLU A 56 8.31 20.78 -36.72
C GLU A 56 8.98 20.13 -37.94
N TYR A 57 10.10 20.74 -38.38
CA TYR A 57 10.83 20.21 -39.54
C TYR A 57 11.46 18.84 -39.23
N GLY A 58 11.25 17.89 -40.14
CA GLY A 58 11.86 16.56 -40.07
C GLY A 58 11.06 15.51 -39.31
N VAL A 59 9.96 15.89 -38.64
CA VAL A 59 9.09 14.90 -37.99
C VAL A 59 8.29 14.13 -39.01
N ASN A 60 8.40 12.79 -38.99
CA ASN A 60 7.75 11.85 -39.89
C ASN A 60 7.38 10.56 -39.13
N ASP A 61 6.74 9.61 -39.83
CA ASP A 61 6.28 8.34 -39.23
C ASP A 61 7.41 7.56 -38.58
N SER A 62 8.61 7.52 -39.15
CA SER A 62 9.75 6.80 -38.56
C SER A 62 10.21 7.43 -37.25
N GLU A 63 10.15 8.77 -37.14
CA GLU A 63 10.46 9.46 -35.89
C GLU A 63 9.37 9.29 -34.84
N LEU A 64 8.10 9.19 -35.26
CA LEU A 64 7.01 8.89 -34.33
C LEU A 64 7.09 7.46 -33.80
N ILE A 65 7.46 6.50 -34.63
CA ILE A 65 7.69 5.10 -34.20
C ILE A 65 8.84 5.06 -33.19
N ALA A 66 9.98 5.71 -33.48
CA ALA A 66 11.09 5.77 -32.54
C ALA A 66 10.70 6.47 -31.22
N LEU A 67 9.85 7.50 -31.27
CA LEU A 67 9.35 8.18 -30.07
C LEU A 67 8.39 7.29 -29.26
N LEU A 68 7.60 6.44 -29.90
CA LEU A 68 6.75 5.45 -29.23
C LEU A 68 7.61 4.39 -28.51
N ASP A 69 8.70 3.92 -29.13
CA ASP A 69 9.66 3.02 -28.48
C ASP A 69 10.32 3.71 -27.25
N GLU A 70 10.73 4.98 -27.39
CA GLU A 70 11.24 5.76 -26.25
C GLU A 70 10.19 5.94 -25.15
N ALA A 71 8.93 6.13 -25.52
CA ALA A 71 7.83 6.31 -24.57
C ALA A 71 7.59 5.04 -23.75
N GLU A 72 7.61 3.88 -24.35
CA GLU A 72 7.50 2.61 -23.65
C GLU A 72 8.71 2.37 -22.74
N MET A 73 9.94 2.52 -23.28
CA MET A 73 11.18 2.31 -22.54
C MET A 73 11.32 3.22 -21.31
N ASN A 74 10.84 4.46 -21.38
CA ASN A 74 10.94 5.45 -20.31
C ASN A 74 9.64 5.59 -19.50
N HIS A 75 8.67 4.71 -19.71
CA HIS A 75 7.38 4.73 -19.02
C HIS A 75 6.66 6.08 -19.10
N LEU A 76 6.64 6.69 -20.29
CA LEU A 76 5.92 7.93 -20.52
C LEU A 76 4.41 7.69 -20.51
N SER A 77 3.63 8.68 -20.11
CA SER A 77 2.18 8.51 -19.97
C SER A 77 1.44 8.43 -21.31
N GLY A 78 1.92 9.14 -22.31
CA GLY A 78 1.32 9.15 -23.65
C GLY A 78 1.93 10.23 -24.56
N ILE A 79 1.48 10.27 -25.79
CA ILE A 79 1.96 11.20 -26.82
C ILE A 79 0.75 11.86 -27.47
N MET A 80 0.79 13.17 -27.66
CA MET A 80 -0.13 13.92 -28.53
C MET A 80 0.61 14.47 -29.72
N VAL A 81 0.07 14.24 -30.92
CA VAL A 81 0.57 14.79 -32.18
C VAL A 81 -0.41 15.83 -32.69
N GLU A 82 0.10 17.04 -32.91
CA GLU A 82 -0.64 18.10 -33.58
C GLU A 82 -0.66 17.85 -35.09
N GLY A 83 -1.83 17.94 -35.72
CA GLY A 83 -1.96 17.96 -37.16
C GLY A 83 -1.37 19.23 -37.76
N GLY A 84 -0.69 19.10 -38.91
CA GLY A 84 -0.03 20.21 -39.56
C GLY A 84 0.43 19.90 -40.96
N ILE A 85 1.56 20.48 -41.38
CA ILE A 85 2.14 20.24 -42.72
C ILE A 85 2.58 18.79 -42.85
N ASN A 86 3.15 18.21 -41.76
CA ASN A 86 3.70 16.84 -41.78
C ASN A 86 2.62 15.79 -41.64
N PHE A 87 1.56 16.08 -40.88
CA PHE A 87 0.51 15.11 -40.57
C PHE A 87 -0.88 15.69 -40.79
N LYS A 88 -1.58 15.18 -41.80
CA LYS A 88 -3.05 15.36 -41.94
C LYS A 88 -3.82 14.29 -41.17
N THR A 89 -3.25 13.10 -41.11
CA THR A 89 -3.70 11.94 -40.34
C THR A 89 -2.46 11.12 -39.99
N LEU A 90 -2.51 10.32 -38.94
CA LEU A 90 -1.44 9.37 -38.62
C LEU A 90 -1.61 8.10 -39.47
N SER A 91 -0.48 7.52 -39.90
CA SER A 91 -0.46 6.29 -40.66
C SER A 91 -0.81 5.06 -39.80
N ARG A 92 -1.26 3.99 -40.48
CA ARG A 92 -1.52 2.72 -39.78
C ARG A 92 -0.29 2.15 -39.09
N SER A 93 0.91 2.29 -39.70
CA SER A 93 2.15 1.82 -39.05
C SER A 93 2.41 2.46 -37.71
N VAL A 94 2.09 3.74 -37.51
CA VAL A 94 2.24 4.46 -36.25
C VAL A 94 1.16 4.04 -35.25
N THR A 95 -0.10 3.96 -35.69
CA THR A 95 -1.21 3.59 -34.78
C THR A 95 -1.12 2.14 -34.32
N ASP A 96 -0.83 1.19 -35.23
CA ASP A 96 -0.67 -0.22 -34.90
C ASP A 96 0.52 -0.44 -33.94
N HIS A 97 1.60 0.34 -34.09
CA HIS A 97 2.75 0.29 -33.18
C HIS A 97 2.40 0.83 -31.80
N ALA A 98 1.67 1.93 -31.72
CA ALA A 98 1.18 2.49 -30.45
C ALA A 98 0.24 1.50 -29.70
N ASP A 99 -0.64 0.80 -30.43
CA ASP A 99 -1.52 -0.22 -29.87
C ASP A 99 -0.72 -1.44 -29.34
N GLN A 100 0.32 -1.86 -30.08
CA GLN A 100 1.21 -2.97 -29.65
C GLN A 100 1.95 -2.64 -28.34
N LEU A 101 2.42 -1.40 -28.20
CA LEU A 101 3.14 -0.94 -27.00
C LEU A 101 2.19 -0.52 -25.87
N GLY A 102 0.91 -0.32 -26.15
CA GLY A 102 -0.05 0.22 -25.18
C GLY A 102 0.22 1.66 -24.79
N VAL A 103 0.91 2.44 -25.64
CA VAL A 103 1.20 3.85 -25.43
C VAL A 103 0.07 4.70 -25.96
N PRO A 104 -0.67 5.48 -25.13
CA PRO A 104 -1.75 6.35 -25.58
C PRO A 104 -1.27 7.36 -26.62
N LEU A 105 -1.89 7.33 -27.80
CA LEU A 105 -1.59 8.24 -28.89
C LEU A 105 -2.80 9.10 -29.19
N PHE A 106 -2.63 10.39 -29.01
CA PHE A 106 -3.64 11.43 -29.26
C PHE A 106 -3.32 12.18 -30.56
N PHE A 107 -4.36 12.59 -31.26
CA PHE A 107 -4.22 13.40 -32.46
C PHE A 107 -5.14 14.60 -32.42
N ALA A 108 -4.57 15.80 -32.63
CA ALA A 108 -5.29 17.04 -32.81
C ALA A 108 -5.35 17.38 -34.30
N SER A 109 -6.54 17.32 -34.91
CA SER A 109 -6.71 17.60 -36.35
C SER A 109 -6.57 19.08 -36.73
N ARG A 110 -6.42 19.95 -35.73
CA ARG A 110 -6.26 21.42 -35.89
C ARG A 110 -5.08 21.90 -35.06
N VAL A 111 -4.65 23.14 -35.34
CA VAL A 111 -3.66 23.85 -34.52
C VAL A 111 -4.16 23.98 -33.10
N VAL A 112 -3.35 23.61 -32.13
CA VAL A 112 -3.62 23.70 -30.71
C VAL A 112 -2.54 24.52 -30.02
N SER A 113 -2.91 25.25 -28.98
CA SER A 113 -1.94 25.99 -28.19
C SER A 113 -1.26 25.07 -27.17
N PHE A 114 -0.03 24.66 -27.41
CA PHE A 114 0.74 23.87 -26.45
C PHE A 114 0.90 24.58 -25.11
N LEU A 115 0.94 25.92 -25.14
CA LEU A 115 1.01 26.71 -23.91
C LEU A 115 -0.27 26.52 -23.07
N ASP A 116 -1.45 26.55 -23.72
CA ASP A 116 -2.73 26.34 -23.01
C ASP A 116 -2.88 24.91 -22.52
N ILE A 117 -2.48 23.93 -23.32
CA ILE A 117 -2.44 22.52 -22.92
C ILE A 117 -1.51 22.31 -21.73
N CYS A 118 -0.28 22.83 -21.79
CA CYS A 118 0.67 22.72 -20.69
C CYS A 118 0.14 23.38 -19.41
N ARG A 119 -0.48 24.56 -19.53
CA ARG A 119 -1.05 25.27 -18.40
C ARG A 119 -2.20 24.48 -17.77
N GLU A 120 -3.11 23.95 -18.59
CA GLU A 120 -4.28 23.23 -18.10
C GLU A 120 -3.91 21.89 -17.48
N ILE A 121 -3.03 21.11 -18.12
CA ILE A 121 -2.47 19.88 -17.54
C ILE A 121 -1.76 20.18 -16.22
N SER A 122 -0.89 21.21 -16.18
CA SER A 122 -0.16 21.58 -14.96
C SER A 122 -1.09 22.00 -13.84
N ASN A 123 -2.14 22.77 -14.14
CA ASN A 123 -3.16 23.14 -13.15
C ASN A 123 -3.92 21.93 -12.63
N ALA A 124 -4.35 21.02 -13.51
CA ALA A 124 -5.04 19.80 -13.12
C ALA A 124 -4.14 18.88 -12.25
N ILE A 125 -2.85 18.80 -12.56
CA ILE A 125 -1.86 18.09 -11.71
C ILE A 125 -1.72 18.78 -10.36
N LEU A 126 -1.62 20.12 -10.32
CA LEU A 126 -1.49 20.87 -9.08
C LEU A 126 -2.75 20.77 -8.21
N GLU A 127 -3.94 20.85 -8.79
CA GLU A 127 -5.21 20.67 -8.10
C GLU A 127 -5.33 19.27 -7.51
N SER A 128 -4.99 18.25 -8.30
CA SER A 128 -4.91 16.87 -7.85
C SER A 128 -3.87 16.69 -6.71
N SER A 129 -2.71 17.32 -6.85
CA SER A 129 -1.64 17.29 -5.82
C SER A 129 -2.05 18.03 -4.53
N LEU A 130 -2.81 19.12 -4.64
CA LEU A 130 -3.37 19.80 -3.48
C LEU A 130 -4.43 18.95 -2.80
N TYR A 131 -5.32 18.30 -3.55
CA TYR A 131 -6.27 17.34 -3.02
C TYR A 131 -5.56 16.22 -2.25
N ASP A 132 -4.55 15.57 -2.87
CA ASP A 132 -3.76 14.51 -2.24
C ASP A 132 -3.04 15.03 -0.98
N LYS A 133 -2.58 16.27 -0.98
CA LYS A 133 -1.93 16.92 0.17
C LYS A 133 -2.93 17.20 1.30
N TYR A 134 -4.13 17.71 0.99
CA TYR A 134 -5.18 17.93 1.99
C TYR A 134 -5.71 16.60 2.53
N ALA A 135 -5.95 15.64 1.66
CA ALA A 135 -6.39 14.31 2.03
C ALA A 135 -5.35 13.58 2.91
N SER A 136 -4.07 13.60 2.53
CA SER A 136 -2.98 13.05 3.35
C SER A 136 -2.84 13.79 4.69
N SER A 137 -3.04 15.12 4.70
CA SER A 137 -3.06 15.94 5.92
C SER A 137 -4.25 15.59 6.83
N LEU A 138 -5.41 15.28 6.25
CA LEU A 138 -6.59 14.81 6.99
C LEU A 138 -6.26 13.54 7.77
N LEU A 139 -5.82 12.48 7.07
CA LEU A 139 -5.54 11.21 7.73
C LEU A 139 -4.39 11.34 8.74
N LYS A 140 -3.38 12.14 8.43
CA LYS A 140 -2.28 12.45 9.35
C LYS A 140 -2.80 13.08 10.65
N LYS A 141 -3.69 14.08 10.56
CA LYS A 141 -4.28 14.72 11.75
C LYS A 141 -5.14 13.75 12.55
N LEU A 142 -5.99 12.96 11.86
CA LEU A 142 -6.85 11.97 12.50
C LEU A 142 -6.05 10.85 13.22
N VAL A 143 -4.84 10.56 12.75
CA VAL A 143 -3.96 9.55 13.35
C VAL A 143 -3.13 10.11 14.52
N SER A 144 -2.76 11.41 14.45
CA SER A 144 -1.82 12.00 15.40
C SER A 144 -2.46 12.84 16.51
N ASP A 145 -3.76 13.13 16.41
CA ASP A 145 -4.46 14.02 17.34
C ASP A 145 -5.81 13.44 17.78
N ASP A 146 -5.80 12.76 18.92
CA ASP A 146 -7.01 12.18 19.53
C ASP A 146 -7.93 13.23 20.18
N SER A 147 -7.53 14.52 20.21
CA SER A 147 -8.28 15.62 20.84
C SER A 147 -9.20 16.37 19.88
N LEU A 148 -9.23 16.00 18.60
CA LEU A 148 -10.04 16.67 17.59
C LEU A 148 -11.54 16.59 17.91
N SER A 149 -12.19 17.75 17.93
CA SER A 149 -13.63 17.82 18.09
C SER A 149 -14.35 17.38 16.80
N GLN A 150 -15.61 16.94 16.93
CA GLN A 150 -16.44 16.56 15.79
C GLN A 150 -16.55 17.66 14.71
N LYS A 151 -16.58 18.93 15.13
CA LYS A 151 -16.65 20.08 14.20
C LYS A 151 -15.36 20.22 13.39
N GLU A 152 -14.19 20.03 14.02
CA GLU A 152 -12.89 20.09 13.35
C GLU A 152 -12.74 18.97 12.34
N VAL A 153 -13.14 17.75 12.74
CA VAL A 153 -13.11 16.59 11.81
C VAL A 153 -14.05 16.81 10.62
N GLN A 154 -15.29 17.29 10.86
CA GLN A 154 -16.22 17.61 9.78
C GLN A 154 -15.67 18.68 8.82
N LEU A 155 -14.98 19.70 9.35
CA LEU A 155 -14.34 20.73 8.51
C LEU A 155 -13.22 20.11 7.65
N LEU A 156 -12.36 19.28 8.25
CA LEU A 156 -11.30 18.57 7.53
C LEU A 156 -11.84 17.66 6.42
N PHE A 157 -12.96 16.98 6.66
CA PHE A 157 -13.64 16.15 5.66
C PHE A 157 -14.17 16.99 4.50
N LYS A 158 -14.76 18.14 4.81
CA LYS A 158 -15.25 19.08 3.80
C LYS A 158 -14.11 19.67 2.97
N GLU A 159 -12.99 20.03 3.60
CA GLU A 159 -11.79 20.52 2.90
C GLU A 159 -11.15 19.46 1.99
N ALA A 160 -11.24 18.19 2.40
CA ALA A 160 -10.73 17.05 1.63
C ALA A 160 -11.75 16.50 0.61
N ASP A 161 -12.91 17.13 0.44
CA ASP A 161 -14.01 16.66 -0.41
C ASP A 161 -14.40 15.19 -0.16
N VAL A 162 -14.46 14.81 1.13
CA VAL A 162 -14.83 13.45 1.57
C VAL A 162 -16.23 13.50 2.18
N PRO A 163 -17.14 12.60 1.78
CA PRO A 163 -18.46 12.53 2.40
C PRO A 163 -18.34 12.21 3.89
N SER A 164 -19.17 12.85 4.72
CA SER A 164 -19.22 12.61 6.18
C SER A 164 -20.36 11.69 6.61
N ASP A 165 -21.21 11.29 5.69
CA ASP A 165 -22.40 10.45 5.88
C ASP A 165 -22.22 9.02 5.30
N CYS A 166 -20.99 8.54 5.32
CA CYS A 166 -20.58 7.24 4.82
C CYS A 166 -20.05 6.36 5.95
N ILE A 167 -19.80 5.11 5.64
CA ILE A 167 -19.00 4.20 6.46
C ILE A 167 -17.60 4.10 5.89
N TYR A 168 -16.61 3.84 6.74
CA TYR A 168 -15.18 3.94 6.40
C TYR A 168 -14.44 2.68 6.80
N GLN A 169 -13.43 2.32 6.01
CA GLN A 169 -12.46 1.29 6.36
C GLN A 169 -11.06 1.74 5.98
N VAL A 170 -10.08 1.35 6.78
CA VAL A 170 -8.66 1.61 6.50
C VAL A 170 -8.00 0.30 6.07
N PHE A 171 -7.35 0.33 4.92
CA PHE A 171 -6.46 -0.71 4.42
C PHE A 171 -5.02 -0.23 4.53
N LEU A 172 -4.13 -1.09 4.94
CA LEU A 172 -2.71 -0.77 5.12
C LEU A 172 -1.84 -1.83 4.46
N PHE A 173 -1.08 -1.41 3.46
CA PHE A 173 0.02 -2.19 2.93
C PHE A 173 1.29 -1.94 3.75
N ALA A 174 2.01 -2.98 4.08
CA ALA A 174 3.31 -2.86 4.74
C ALA A 174 4.32 -3.83 4.13
N ILE A 175 5.55 -3.37 3.92
CA ILE A 175 6.68 -4.20 3.52
C ILE A 175 7.37 -4.69 4.78
N ILE A 176 7.46 -6.01 4.91
CA ILE A 176 7.98 -6.69 6.10
C ILE A 176 9.21 -7.51 5.71
N PRO A 177 10.40 -7.28 6.31
CA PRO A 177 11.57 -8.14 6.09
C PRO A 177 11.28 -9.60 6.50
N GLN A 178 11.68 -10.57 5.67
CA GLN A 178 11.53 -12.00 5.98
C GLN A 178 12.50 -12.49 7.06
N SER A 179 13.64 -11.83 7.19
CA SER A 179 14.65 -12.14 8.20
C SER A 179 15.35 -10.87 8.66
N ILE A 180 15.60 -10.78 9.97
CA ILE A 180 16.35 -9.64 10.55
C ILE A 180 17.82 -9.67 10.09
N HIS A 181 18.35 -10.83 9.68
CA HIS A 181 19.73 -11.02 9.27
C HIS A 181 20.00 -10.80 7.78
N ASP A 182 18.96 -10.81 6.94
CA ASP A 182 19.09 -10.68 5.48
C ASP A 182 18.74 -9.26 4.97
N ALA A 183 18.79 -8.25 5.83
CA ALA A 183 18.55 -6.87 5.41
C ALA A 183 19.66 -6.46 4.42
N PRO A 184 19.35 -6.20 3.13
CA PRO A 184 20.32 -5.70 2.17
C PRO A 184 20.85 -4.32 2.59
N ASP A 185 21.95 -3.86 2.00
CA ASP A 185 22.56 -2.56 2.28
C ASP A 185 21.49 -1.45 2.36
N ALA A 186 21.45 -0.76 3.50
CA ALA A 186 20.32 0.08 3.92
C ALA A 186 19.93 1.20 2.92
N SER A 187 20.88 1.66 2.08
CA SER A 187 20.63 2.73 1.10
C SER A 187 19.87 2.24 -0.14
N ASP A 188 20.23 1.08 -0.66
CA ASP A 188 19.62 0.52 -1.88
C ASP A 188 18.26 -0.11 -1.58
N TYR A 189 18.13 -0.70 -0.39
CA TYR A 189 16.86 -1.26 0.12
C TYR A 189 15.78 -0.19 0.30
N GLY A 190 16.14 0.96 0.88
CA GLY A 190 15.20 2.06 1.10
C GLY A 190 14.67 2.65 -0.21
N ALA A 191 15.52 2.84 -1.22
CA ALA A 191 15.14 3.35 -2.53
C ALA A 191 14.22 2.36 -3.27
N THR A 192 14.55 1.06 -3.24
CA THR A 192 13.73 -0.01 -3.84
C THR A 192 12.36 -0.10 -3.16
N MET A 193 12.30 -0.04 -1.83
CA MET A 193 11.07 -0.08 -1.06
C MET A 193 10.14 1.08 -1.38
N LEU A 194 10.69 2.31 -1.45
CA LEU A 194 9.93 3.50 -1.82
C LEU A 194 9.40 3.40 -3.26
N GLY A 195 10.22 2.90 -4.20
CA GLY A 195 9.81 2.65 -5.58
C GLY A 195 8.63 1.68 -5.67
N VAL A 196 8.67 0.57 -4.93
CA VAL A 196 7.59 -0.42 -4.89
C VAL A 196 6.32 0.18 -4.27
N LEU A 197 6.42 0.93 -3.17
CA LEU A 197 5.26 1.59 -2.55
C LEU A 197 4.61 2.61 -3.49
N ASN A 198 5.40 3.37 -4.24
CA ASN A 198 4.89 4.32 -5.23
C ASN A 198 4.19 3.61 -6.40
N ALA A 199 4.78 2.54 -6.93
CA ALA A 199 4.17 1.74 -8.00
C ALA A 199 2.87 1.06 -7.53
N LEU A 200 2.87 0.49 -6.32
CA LEU A 200 1.68 -0.06 -5.67
C LEU A 200 0.59 1.01 -5.50
N GLN A 201 0.97 2.21 -5.05
CA GLN A 201 0.05 3.33 -4.87
C GLN A 201 -0.59 3.72 -6.19
N ASN A 202 0.18 3.82 -7.27
CA ASN A 202 -0.33 4.14 -8.59
C ASN A 202 -1.31 3.07 -9.08
N ALA A 203 -0.98 1.79 -8.93
CA ALA A 203 -1.85 0.68 -9.31
C ALA A 203 -3.16 0.65 -8.50
N CYS A 204 -3.10 0.82 -7.17
CA CYS A 204 -4.28 0.90 -6.32
C CYS A 204 -5.17 2.09 -6.69
N ASN A 205 -4.59 3.28 -6.86
CA ASN A 205 -5.33 4.48 -7.21
C ASN A 205 -6.03 4.34 -8.57
N ALA A 206 -5.33 3.81 -9.59
CA ALA A 206 -5.93 3.57 -10.91
C ALA A 206 -7.14 2.61 -10.82
N SER A 207 -6.98 1.53 -10.09
CA SER A 207 -8.04 0.53 -9.94
C SER A 207 -9.23 1.03 -9.12
N LEU A 208 -8.99 1.76 -8.03
CA LEU A 208 -10.05 2.38 -7.22
C LEU A 208 -10.79 3.49 -7.99
N ASN A 209 -10.07 4.30 -8.76
CA ASN A 209 -10.67 5.33 -9.62
C ASN A 209 -11.58 4.70 -10.69
N ALA A 210 -11.21 3.55 -11.26
CA ALA A 210 -12.07 2.81 -12.18
C ALA A 210 -13.39 2.37 -11.52
N MET A 211 -13.38 2.11 -10.21
CA MET A 211 -14.57 1.85 -9.38
C MET A 211 -15.27 3.16 -8.92
N ARG A 212 -14.78 4.34 -9.33
CA ARG A 212 -15.23 5.68 -8.89
C ARG A 212 -15.05 5.92 -7.39
N ILE A 213 -14.06 5.27 -6.80
CA ILE A 213 -13.68 5.44 -5.39
C ILE A 213 -12.41 6.29 -5.34
N LYS A 214 -12.47 7.43 -4.65
CA LYS A 214 -11.29 8.26 -4.37
C LYS A 214 -10.74 7.90 -2.99
N PRO A 215 -9.64 7.16 -2.88
CA PRO A 215 -9.07 6.83 -1.57
C PRO A 215 -8.33 8.03 -1.00
N ILE A 216 -8.29 8.13 0.32
CA ILE A 216 -7.36 9.01 1.01
C ILE A 216 -6.13 8.19 1.37
N VAL A 217 -4.98 8.58 0.86
CA VAL A 217 -3.74 7.84 1.04
C VAL A 217 -2.83 8.54 2.06
N TYR A 218 -2.32 7.79 3.01
CA TYR A 218 -1.31 8.23 3.98
C TYR A 218 -0.03 7.40 3.77
N PRO A 219 0.99 7.97 3.12
CA PRO A 219 2.25 7.29 2.89
C PRO A 219 3.09 7.24 4.17
N GLY A 220 3.60 6.06 4.51
CA GLY A 220 4.61 5.84 5.53
C GLY A 220 5.95 5.45 4.92
N ALA A 221 6.99 5.31 5.75
CA ALA A 221 8.34 4.95 5.29
C ALA A 221 8.41 3.52 4.69
N SER A 222 7.66 2.58 5.24
CA SER A 222 7.58 1.18 4.80
C SER A 222 6.14 0.69 4.61
N SER A 223 5.19 1.61 4.54
CA SER A 223 3.76 1.29 4.47
C SER A 223 3.00 2.37 3.71
N ALA A 224 1.80 2.02 3.24
CA ALA A 224 0.84 2.96 2.68
C ALA A 224 -0.55 2.60 3.21
N ALA A 225 -1.22 3.56 3.86
CA ALA A 225 -2.58 3.38 4.34
C ALA A 225 -3.57 4.06 3.38
N TYR A 226 -4.70 3.39 3.15
CA TYR A 226 -5.79 3.82 2.30
C TYR A 226 -7.06 3.88 3.13
N MET A 227 -7.58 5.06 3.38
CA MET A 227 -8.93 5.21 3.87
C MET A 227 -9.88 5.22 2.67
N VAL A 228 -10.80 4.30 2.66
CA VAL A 228 -11.87 4.21 1.67
C VAL A 228 -13.22 4.36 2.35
N TYR A 229 -14.23 4.77 1.59
CA TYR A 229 -15.57 4.97 2.10
C TYR A 229 -16.61 4.36 1.17
N GLY A 230 -17.71 3.92 1.74
CA GLY A 230 -18.84 3.31 1.08
C GLY A 230 -20.14 3.65 1.77
N ARG A 231 -21.26 3.18 1.24
CA ARG A 231 -22.58 3.37 1.85
C ARG A 231 -23.04 2.17 2.65
N THR A 232 -22.55 0.99 2.31
CA THR A 232 -22.90 -0.28 2.92
C THR A 232 -21.66 -1.14 3.13
N GLU A 233 -21.69 -2.07 4.07
CA GLU A 233 -20.60 -3.01 4.32
C GLU A 233 -20.23 -3.84 3.08
N SER A 234 -21.21 -4.14 2.22
CA SER A 234 -20.98 -4.89 0.99
C SER A 234 -20.10 -4.16 -0.03
N ASP A 235 -19.93 -2.84 0.10
CA ASP A 235 -19.08 -2.06 -0.80
C ASP A 235 -17.58 -2.37 -0.60
N PHE A 236 -17.21 -2.91 0.57
CA PHE A 236 -15.81 -3.16 0.92
C PHE A 236 -15.25 -4.50 0.46
N ALA A 237 -16.09 -5.51 0.25
CA ALA A 237 -15.62 -6.83 -0.21
C ALA A 237 -14.91 -6.75 -1.58
N PRO A 238 -15.47 -6.07 -2.61
CA PRO A 238 -14.78 -5.88 -3.89
C PRO A 238 -13.48 -5.04 -3.76
N ILE A 239 -13.46 -4.09 -2.81
CA ILE A 239 -12.26 -3.29 -2.53
C ILE A 239 -11.16 -4.17 -1.93
N LEU A 240 -11.49 -5.02 -0.98
CA LEU A 240 -10.55 -5.96 -0.38
C LEU A 240 -9.96 -6.91 -1.43
N GLU A 241 -10.81 -7.49 -2.30
CA GLU A 241 -10.35 -8.35 -3.41
C GLU A 241 -9.40 -7.61 -4.36
N LEU A 242 -9.72 -6.37 -4.71
CA LEU A 242 -8.87 -5.51 -5.52
C LEU A 242 -7.51 -5.25 -4.86
N MET A 243 -7.53 -4.89 -3.56
CA MET A 243 -6.32 -4.63 -2.78
C MET A 243 -5.45 -5.89 -2.66
N GLU A 244 -6.07 -7.05 -2.42
CA GLU A 244 -5.38 -8.33 -2.35
C GLU A 244 -4.77 -8.72 -3.70
N HIS A 245 -5.51 -8.55 -4.79
CA HIS A 245 -4.99 -8.78 -6.15
C HIS A 245 -3.78 -7.90 -6.43
N THR A 246 -3.89 -6.59 -6.14
CA THR A 246 -2.79 -5.65 -6.31
C THR A 246 -1.58 -6.03 -5.45
N ARG A 247 -1.79 -6.40 -4.17
CA ARG A 247 -0.72 -6.93 -3.32
C ARG A 247 -0.01 -8.12 -3.98
N GLY A 248 -0.79 -9.05 -4.56
CA GLY A 248 -0.26 -10.23 -5.26
C GLY A 248 0.69 -9.88 -6.39
N GLN A 249 0.38 -8.85 -7.19
CA GLN A 249 1.22 -8.38 -8.29
C GLN A 249 2.60 -7.87 -7.81
N PHE A 250 2.65 -7.28 -6.63
CA PHE A 250 3.88 -6.71 -6.05
C PHE A 250 4.55 -7.62 -5.00
N SER A 251 4.05 -8.83 -4.77
CA SER A 251 4.51 -9.72 -3.69
C SER A 251 6.00 -10.07 -3.73
N HIS A 252 6.61 -10.07 -4.92
CA HIS A 252 8.01 -10.41 -5.14
C HIS A 252 8.89 -9.22 -5.52
N SER A 253 8.35 -8.00 -5.45
CA SER A 253 9.05 -6.81 -5.92
C SER A 253 10.18 -6.34 -5.00
N VAL A 254 10.16 -6.76 -3.73
CA VAL A 254 11.24 -6.46 -2.77
C VAL A 254 11.86 -7.79 -2.31
N LYS A 255 13.09 -8.06 -2.72
CA LYS A 255 13.82 -9.27 -2.33
C LYS A 255 13.98 -9.34 -0.81
N GLY A 256 13.77 -10.53 -0.23
CA GLY A 256 13.91 -10.74 1.22
C GLY A 256 12.82 -10.07 2.05
N SER A 257 11.71 -9.66 1.44
CA SER A 257 10.59 -9.04 2.16
C SER A 257 9.24 -9.57 1.65
N ASN A 258 8.24 -9.52 2.52
CA ASN A 258 6.85 -9.78 2.18
C ASN A 258 6.07 -8.48 2.13
N LEU A 259 5.19 -8.34 1.16
CA LEU A 259 4.18 -7.30 1.14
C LEU A 259 2.91 -7.86 1.80
N VAL A 260 2.48 -7.26 2.89
CA VAL A 260 1.25 -7.64 3.61
C VAL A 260 0.17 -6.58 3.44
N LEU A 261 -1.08 -7.02 3.58
CA LEU A 261 -2.27 -6.19 3.60
C LEU A 261 -3.03 -6.43 4.90
N ALA A 262 -3.22 -5.36 5.66
CA ALA A 262 -4.04 -5.38 6.86
C ALA A 262 -5.24 -4.45 6.69
N SER A 263 -6.40 -4.77 7.29
CA SER A 263 -7.55 -3.90 7.30
C SER A 263 -8.10 -3.68 8.71
N SER A 264 -8.73 -2.53 8.91
CA SER A 264 -9.47 -2.19 10.13
C SER A 264 -10.84 -2.86 10.16
N CYS A 265 -11.56 -2.73 11.29
CA CYS A 265 -13.01 -2.81 11.27
C CYS A 265 -13.59 -1.66 10.43
N ILE A 266 -14.80 -1.85 9.91
CA ILE A 266 -15.62 -0.79 9.33
C ILE A 266 -16.13 0.10 10.46
N THR A 267 -16.14 1.42 10.27
CA THR A 267 -16.70 2.39 11.22
C THR A 267 -17.62 3.39 10.54
N GLU A 268 -18.71 3.73 11.20
CA GLU A 268 -19.63 4.81 10.78
C GLU A 268 -19.23 6.16 11.40
N ASN A 269 -18.36 6.12 12.41
CA ASN A 269 -17.97 7.29 13.17
C ASN A 269 -16.67 7.90 12.62
N ILE A 270 -16.76 9.10 12.06
CA ILE A 270 -15.60 9.85 11.53
C ILE A 270 -14.52 10.10 12.60
N LEU A 271 -14.89 10.15 13.89
CA LEU A 271 -13.94 10.33 14.98
C LEU A 271 -13.13 9.06 15.28
N GLU A 272 -13.59 7.90 14.83
CA GLU A 272 -12.91 6.63 15.05
C GLU A 272 -11.97 6.23 13.90
N ILE A 273 -11.81 7.07 12.90
CA ILE A 273 -10.92 6.78 11.75
C ILE A 273 -9.46 6.68 12.18
N GLY A 274 -9.02 7.51 13.14
CA GLY A 274 -7.69 7.37 13.75
C GLY A 274 -7.50 6.00 14.39
N LYS A 275 -8.51 5.53 15.15
CA LYS A 275 -8.54 4.18 15.73
C LYS A 275 -8.58 3.09 14.67
N ALA A 276 -9.32 3.28 13.56
CA ALA A 276 -9.33 2.35 12.44
C ALA A 276 -7.93 2.21 11.80
N TYR A 277 -7.21 3.33 11.62
CA TYR A 277 -5.81 3.27 11.21
C TYR A 277 -4.94 2.49 12.20
N GLN A 278 -5.08 2.75 13.50
CA GLN A 278 -4.34 2.04 14.56
C GLN A 278 -4.66 0.53 14.54
N GLN A 279 -5.91 0.12 14.27
CA GLN A 279 -6.30 -1.28 14.09
C GLN A 279 -5.58 -1.94 12.91
N ALA A 280 -5.58 -1.30 11.73
CA ALA A 280 -4.87 -1.81 10.56
C ALA A 280 -3.35 -1.88 10.79
N PHE A 281 -2.77 -0.86 11.42
CA PHE A 281 -1.36 -0.84 11.79
C PHE A 281 -1.00 -1.95 12.79
N TYR A 282 -1.80 -2.13 13.82
CA TYR A 282 -1.65 -3.22 14.80
C TYR A 282 -1.71 -4.58 14.13
N THR A 283 -2.69 -4.82 13.24
CA THR A 283 -2.80 -6.06 12.48
C THR A 283 -1.56 -6.31 11.62
N SER A 284 -1.05 -5.27 10.95
CA SER A 284 0.20 -5.37 10.18
C SER A 284 1.41 -5.71 11.05
N SER A 285 1.43 -5.26 12.30
CA SER A 285 2.49 -5.55 13.25
C SER A 285 2.48 -7.01 13.71
N LEU A 286 1.29 -7.61 13.87
CA LEU A 286 1.13 -9.04 14.15
C LEU A 286 1.61 -9.90 12.99
N LEU A 287 1.30 -9.50 11.75
CA LEU A 287 1.83 -10.14 10.54
C LEU A 287 3.36 -10.05 10.47
N ARG A 288 3.91 -8.88 10.82
CA ARG A 288 5.38 -8.68 10.91
C ARG A 288 6.04 -9.58 11.94
N GLY A 289 5.40 -9.81 13.07
CA GLY A 289 5.86 -10.73 14.11
C GLY A 289 5.72 -12.20 13.76
N GLY A 290 5.13 -12.56 12.59
CA GLY A 290 4.87 -13.94 12.21
C GLY A 290 3.80 -14.63 13.07
N LEU A 291 2.95 -13.87 13.75
CA LEU A 291 1.91 -14.36 14.65
C LEU A 291 0.65 -14.82 13.90
N LEU A 292 0.50 -14.33 12.69
CA LEU A 292 -0.63 -14.64 11.82
C LEU A 292 -0.12 -15.37 10.57
N ALA A 293 -0.87 -16.36 10.14
CA ALA A 293 -0.57 -17.09 8.91
C ALA A 293 -1.05 -16.30 7.68
N GLY A 294 -0.19 -16.22 6.64
CA GLY A 294 -0.54 -15.54 5.39
C GLY A 294 -0.08 -14.08 5.33
N ASN A 295 -0.60 -13.35 4.35
CA ASN A 295 -0.18 -11.98 4.04
C ASN A 295 -1.35 -10.97 4.00
N VAL A 296 -2.57 -11.43 4.25
CA VAL A 296 -3.79 -10.60 4.28
C VAL A 296 -4.58 -10.92 5.53
N TYR A 297 -4.93 -9.91 6.29
CA TYR A 297 -5.69 -10.10 7.53
C TYR A 297 -6.55 -8.88 7.88
N SER A 298 -7.78 -9.12 8.34
CA SER A 298 -8.63 -8.09 8.91
C SER A 298 -8.48 -8.04 10.44
N PHE A 299 -8.56 -6.84 11.02
CA PHE A 299 -8.61 -6.70 12.49
C PHE A 299 -9.80 -7.46 13.09
N SER A 300 -10.95 -7.52 12.37
CA SER A 300 -12.13 -8.29 12.80
C SER A 300 -11.85 -9.77 13.02
N ASP A 301 -10.88 -10.33 12.29
CA ASP A 301 -10.59 -11.77 12.28
C ASP A 301 -9.49 -12.17 13.28
N LEU A 302 -8.93 -11.20 14.00
CA LEU A 302 -7.83 -11.44 14.95
C LEU A 302 -8.22 -12.27 16.19
N GLY A 303 -9.51 -12.46 16.46
CA GLY A 303 -9.94 -13.21 17.65
C GLY A 303 -9.41 -12.59 18.94
N SER A 304 -8.78 -13.40 19.81
CA SER A 304 -8.24 -12.93 21.09
C SER A 304 -7.08 -11.92 20.96
N TYR A 305 -6.40 -11.87 19.82
CA TYR A 305 -5.38 -10.86 19.54
C TYR A 305 -5.92 -9.43 19.48
N GLN A 306 -7.25 -9.23 19.39
CA GLN A 306 -7.86 -7.91 19.51
C GLN A 306 -7.80 -7.35 20.95
N LEU A 307 -7.83 -8.21 21.96
CA LEU A 307 -7.97 -7.77 23.36
C LEU A 307 -6.84 -6.83 23.82
N PRO A 308 -5.55 -7.12 23.57
CA PRO A 308 -4.46 -6.23 23.94
C PRO A 308 -4.51 -4.87 23.25
N PHE A 309 -5.15 -4.76 22.10
CA PHE A 309 -5.33 -3.49 21.40
C PHE A 309 -6.18 -2.51 22.22
N TYR A 310 -7.26 -2.99 22.85
CA TYR A 310 -8.21 -2.16 23.59
C TYR A 310 -7.77 -1.83 25.03
N ILE A 311 -6.68 -2.41 25.51
CA ILE A 311 -6.13 -2.09 26.82
C ILE A 311 -5.24 -0.86 26.71
N GLU A 312 -5.71 0.28 27.24
CA GLU A 312 -4.97 1.55 27.17
C GLU A 312 -3.70 1.51 28.02
N ASP A 313 -3.81 1.08 29.27
CA ASP A 313 -2.67 0.92 30.17
C ASP A 313 -1.86 -0.35 29.85
N LYS A 314 -0.84 -0.20 29.01
CA LYS A 314 0.05 -1.32 28.63
C LYS A 314 0.84 -1.88 29.82
N ALA A 315 0.99 -1.15 30.93
CA ALA A 315 1.67 -1.66 32.12
C ALA A 315 0.94 -2.87 32.71
N VAL A 316 -0.37 -2.94 32.59
CA VAL A 316 -1.17 -4.12 32.99
C VAL A 316 -0.80 -5.35 32.17
N LEU A 317 -0.64 -5.19 30.85
CA LEU A 317 -0.22 -6.27 29.95
C LEU A 317 1.21 -6.73 30.27
N PHE A 318 2.11 -5.79 30.49
CA PHE A 318 3.51 -6.10 30.80
C PHE A 318 3.64 -6.80 32.16
N ALA A 319 2.91 -6.35 33.17
CA ALA A 319 2.89 -7.00 34.47
C ALA A 319 2.33 -8.42 34.39
N PHE A 320 1.29 -8.67 33.59
CA PHE A 320 0.76 -10.00 33.35
C PHE A 320 1.77 -10.91 32.63
N ARG A 321 2.37 -10.45 31.52
CA ARG A 321 3.43 -11.15 30.80
C ARG A 321 4.58 -11.51 31.70
N ASP A 322 5.09 -10.56 32.46
CA ASP A 322 6.28 -10.69 33.28
C ASP A 322 6.06 -11.65 34.46
N ARG A 323 4.84 -11.74 34.99
CA ARG A 323 4.48 -12.73 36.02
C ARG A 323 4.78 -14.18 35.59
N TYR A 324 4.59 -14.48 34.30
CA TYR A 324 4.75 -15.85 33.78
C TYR A 324 6.04 -16.05 33.02
N LEU A 325 6.58 -15.02 32.36
CA LEU A 325 7.66 -15.20 31.39
C LEU A 325 8.96 -14.52 31.75
N LYS A 326 9.03 -13.60 32.73
CA LYS A 326 10.24 -12.83 33.03
C LYS A 326 11.44 -13.73 33.35
N GLU A 327 11.29 -14.68 34.25
CA GLU A 327 12.39 -15.60 34.61
C GLU A 327 12.74 -16.59 33.48
N LEU A 328 11.76 -16.92 32.62
CA LEU A 328 11.97 -17.79 31.46
C LEU A 328 12.62 -17.04 30.31
N SER A 329 12.46 -15.74 30.20
CA SER A 329 13.06 -14.95 29.11
C SER A 329 14.58 -14.88 29.14
N GLU A 330 15.19 -15.18 30.31
CA GLU A 330 16.64 -15.30 30.44
C GLU A 330 17.19 -16.61 29.83
N ASN A 331 16.30 -17.58 29.53
CA ASN A 331 16.66 -18.87 28.93
C ASN A 331 15.88 -19.12 27.64
N GLU A 332 16.49 -18.76 26.51
CA GLU A 332 15.89 -18.85 25.17
C GLU A 332 15.41 -20.27 24.83
N GLN A 333 16.15 -21.31 25.27
CA GLN A 333 15.76 -22.69 25.01
C GLN A 333 14.50 -23.12 25.78
N LEU A 334 14.34 -22.66 27.03
CA LEU A 334 13.13 -22.95 27.80
C LEU A 334 11.95 -22.19 27.27
N LEU A 335 12.14 -20.93 26.87
CA LEU A 335 11.08 -20.12 26.28
C LEU A 335 10.60 -20.71 24.94
N ALA A 336 11.53 -21.12 24.08
CA ALA A 336 11.20 -21.81 22.81
C ALA A 336 10.48 -23.14 23.05
N THR A 337 10.88 -23.89 24.10
CA THR A 337 10.22 -25.15 24.48
C THR A 337 8.80 -24.90 24.98
N LEU A 338 8.60 -23.88 25.82
CA LEU A 338 7.28 -23.49 26.31
C LEU A 338 6.37 -23.07 25.15
N ARG A 339 6.88 -22.25 24.24
CA ARG A 339 6.16 -21.81 23.05
C ARG A 339 5.69 -23.00 22.20
N ALA A 340 6.59 -23.92 21.86
CA ALA A 340 6.25 -25.11 21.10
C ALA A 340 5.22 -25.99 21.84
N TYR A 341 5.38 -26.18 23.16
CA TYR A 341 4.43 -26.96 23.96
C TYR A 341 3.02 -26.36 23.92
N ILE A 342 2.89 -25.05 24.06
CA ILE A 342 1.61 -24.34 23.98
C ILE A 342 1.04 -24.42 22.55
N THR A 343 1.85 -24.21 21.52
CA THR A 343 1.43 -24.26 20.10
C THR A 343 0.86 -25.63 19.74
N PHE A 344 1.43 -26.71 20.27
CA PHE A 344 0.95 -28.08 20.02
C PHE A 344 -0.07 -28.59 21.05
N GLY A 345 -0.73 -27.69 21.77
CA GLY A 345 -1.83 -28.02 22.68
C GLY A 345 -1.41 -28.90 23.87
N GLY A 346 -0.16 -28.81 24.33
CA GLY A 346 0.39 -29.64 25.39
C GLY A 346 0.78 -31.04 24.96
N ASN A 347 0.79 -31.35 23.65
CA ASN A 347 1.14 -32.66 23.12
C ASN A 347 2.63 -32.90 23.13
N MET A 348 3.11 -33.74 24.07
CA MET A 348 4.55 -34.04 24.27
C MET A 348 5.21 -34.64 23.02
N LEU A 349 4.51 -35.50 22.26
CA LEU A 349 5.10 -36.13 21.07
C LEU A 349 5.34 -35.10 19.97
N ARG A 350 4.29 -34.37 19.59
CA ARG A 350 4.37 -33.32 18.53
C ARG A 350 5.36 -32.22 18.91
N THR A 351 5.43 -31.88 20.19
CA THR A 351 6.37 -30.85 20.67
C THR A 351 7.84 -31.35 20.54
N ALA A 352 8.11 -32.61 20.90
CA ALA A 352 9.45 -33.20 20.80
C ALA A 352 9.90 -33.29 19.34
N GLU A 353 9.01 -33.75 18.44
CA GLU A 353 9.24 -33.80 17.00
C GLU A 353 9.55 -32.40 16.41
N ALA A 354 8.75 -31.40 16.73
CA ALA A 354 8.93 -30.03 16.23
C ALA A 354 10.24 -29.38 16.71
N LEU A 355 10.70 -29.72 17.91
CA LEU A 355 11.97 -29.24 18.48
C LEU A 355 13.17 -30.11 18.11
N TYR A 356 12.97 -31.20 17.39
CA TYR A 356 14.01 -32.18 17.06
C TYR A 356 14.77 -32.70 18.28
N ILE A 357 14.05 -32.96 19.41
CA ILE A 357 14.63 -33.48 20.66
C ILE A 357 13.96 -34.78 21.12
N HIS A 358 14.70 -35.56 21.92
CA HIS A 358 14.12 -36.75 22.50
C HIS A 358 13.06 -36.40 23.57
N ARG A 359 12.05 -37.28 23.72
CA ARG A 359 10.95 -37.08 24.69
C ARG A 359 11.44 -36.85 26.13
N ASN A 360 12.48 -37.54 26.55
CA ASN A 360 13.06 -37.40 27.89
C ASN A 360 13.65 -35.98 28.09
N THR A 361 14.30 -35.43 27.06
CA THR A 361 14.84 -34.07 27.09
C THR A 361 13.71 -33.05 27.18
N LEU A 362 12.61 -33.29 26.46
CA LEU A 362 11.42 -32.44 26.55
C LEU A 362 10.82 -32.51 27.96
N SER A 363 10.63 -33.71 28.52
CA SER A 363 10.10 -33.86 29.90
C SER A 363 10.93 -33.09 30.91
N TYR A 364 12.26 -33.22 30.84
CA TYR A 364 13.17 -32.45 31.70
C TYR A 364 13.01 -30.95 31.56
N ARG A 365 12.88 -30.46 30.31
CA ARG A 365 12.66 -28.99 30.07
C ARG A 365 11.32 -28.53 30.59
N ILE A 366 10.24 -29.30 30.40
CA ILE A 366 8.91 -29.00 30.94
C ILE A 366 8.93 -28.95 32.48
N GLU A 367 9.54 -29.97 33.14
CA GLU A 367 9.70 -29.98 34.60
C GLU A 367 10.47 -28.74 35.09
N ARG A 368 11.52 -28.33 34.35
CA ARG A 368 12.28 -27.13 34.67
C ARG A 368 11.44 -25.86 34.53
N ILE A 369 10.62 -25.74 33.47
CA ILE A 369 9.68 -24.64 33.27
C ILE A 369 8.67 -24.60 34.40
N GLU A 370 8.03 -25.73 34.74
CA GLU A 370 7.05 -25.79 35.84
C GLU A 370 7.66 -25.43 37.19
N SER A 371 8.94 -25.82 37.40
CA SER A 371 9.68 -25.41 38.61
C SER A 371 9.90 -23.90 38.70
N ILE A 372 10.21 -23.24 37.58
CA ILE A 372 10.34 -21.77 37.50
C ILE A 372 8.98 -21.11 37.73
N LEU A 373 7.94 -21.59 37.05
CA LEU A 373 6.58 -21.04 37.18
C LEU A 373 5.95 -21.33 38.56
N LYS A 374 6.49 -22.33 39.28
CA LYS A 374 5.89 -22.88 40.53
C LYS A 374 4.43 -23.34 40.33
N LYS A 375 4.13 -23.77 39.13
CA LYS A 375 2.79 -24.16 38.68
C LYS A 375 2.90 -25.29 37.65
N LYS A 376 1.84 -26.09 37.49
CA LYS A 376 1.79 -27.18 36.50
C LYS A 376 1.16 -26.69 35.20
N LEU A 377 1.82 -26.95 34.07
CA LEU A 377 1.30 -26.62 32.75
C LEU A 377 0.11 -27.50 32.34
N SER A 378 -0.10 -28.63 33.04
CA SER A 378 -1.30 -29.47 32.89
C SER A 378 -2.55 -28.87 33.51
N ASP A 379 -2.43 -27.85 34.34
CA ASP A 379 -3.55 -27.07 34.87
C ASP A 379 -4.13 -26.19 33.73
N PRO A 380 -5.43 -26.34 33.38
CA PRO A 380 -6.03 -25.57 32.31
C PRO A 380 -5.99 -24.05 32.52
N GLU A 381 -6.02 -23.57 33.77
CA GLU A 381 -5.93 -22.13 34.07
C GLU A 381 -4.52 -21.62 33.81
N VAL A 382 -3.52 -22.35 34.29
CA VAL A 382 -2.10 -22.02 34.06
C VAL A 382 -1.78 -22.07 32.57
N TYR A 383 -2.28 -23.07 31.86
CA TYR A 383 -2.10 -23.20 30.43
C TYR A 383 -2.62 -21.98 29.68
N ARG A 384 -3.85 -21.55 30.00
CA ARG A 384 -4.50 -20.38 29.40
C ARG A 384 -3.75 -19.09 29.72
N ASP A 385 -3.31 -18.93 30.96
CA ASP A 385 -2.56 -17.75 31.39
C ASP A 385 -1.21 -17.66 30.68
N VAL A 386 -0.49 -18.77 30.54
CA VAL A 386 0.77 -18.84 29.79
C VAL A 386 0.57 -18.57 28.31
N LEU A 387 -0.50 -19.10 27.70
CA LEU A 387 -0.87 -18.78 26.32
C LEU A 387 -1.06 -17.28 26.11
N ASN A 388 -1.80 -16.64 27.00
CA ASN A 388 -2.03 -15.19 26.97
C ASN A 388 -0.74 -14.38 27.20
N ALA A 389 0.11 -14.84 28.12
CA ALA A 389 1.39 -14.19 28.37
C ALA A 389 2.33 -14.27 27.17
N LEU A 390 2.38 -15.43 26.48
CA LEU A 390 3.11 -15.58 25.22
C LEU A 390 2.55 -14.69 24.11
N MET A 391 1.22 -14.60 23.96
CA MET A 391 0.57 -13.69 23.04
C MET A 391 0.99 -12.23 23.29
N ILE A 392 1.01 -11.81 24.54
CA ILE A 392 1.44 -10.44 24.93
C ILE A 392 2.93 -10.24 24.63
N LEU A 393 3.77 -11.25 24.89
CA LEU A 393 5.20 -11.21 24.58
C LEU A 393 5.45 -11.06 23.06
N ASP A 394 4.63 -11.74 22.27
CA ASP A 394 4.71 -11.68 20.81
C ASP A 394 4.37 -10.32 20.24
N ILE A 395 3.33 -9.68 20.82
CA ILE A 395 2.90 -8.34 20.45
C ILE A 395 3.88 -7.28 20.97
N TYR A 396 4.36 -7.46 22.19
CA TYR A 396 5.23 -6.51 22.92
C TYR A 396 6.48 -7.25 23.42
N PRO A 397 7.51 -7.47 22.58
CA PRO A 397 8.75 -8.12 22.99
C PRO A 397 9.47 -7.36 24.10
N TYR A 398 10.32 -8.07 24.85
CA TYR A 398 11.21 -7.41 25.82
C TYR A 398 12.14 -6.44 25.12
N GLY A 399 12.25 -5.21 25.64
CA GLY A 399 13.09 -4.15 25.06
C GLY A 399 12.42 -3.28 23.99
N SER A 400 11.20 -3.59 23.56
CA SER A 400 10.40 -2.64 22.79
C SER A 400 9.85 -1.55 23.71
N LYS A 401 10.24 -0.31 23.45
CA LYS A 401 9.69 0.89 24.11
C LYS A 401 8.51 1.42 23.30
#